data_f32f944b5bd9d115cfba8208791d8535
#
_entry.id   f32f944b5bd9d115cfba8208791d8535
#
_cell.length_a   1.000
_cell.length_b   1.000
_cell.length_c   1.000
_cell.angle_alpha   90.00
_cell.angle_beta   90.00
_cell.angle_gamma   90.00
#
_symmetry.space_group_name_H-M   'P 1'
#
loop_
_entity.id
_entity.type
_entity.pdbx_description
1 polymer ?
#
loop_
_entity_poly.entity_id
_entity_poly.type
_entity_poly.pdbx_seq_one_letter_code
_entity_poly.pdbx_strand_id
1 'polypeptide(L)'
;AATGEELSFDEAETFAPGQATYPNGTHVCELEIDPETGVIELLGYTVVDDFGKAINPLLLEGQVHGGIGQGLGQALLESCAYDPATGQLLSASLMDYTLPRADNVPNIRFLRREVPCTTNPLGIKGAGEAGAIGAPPAIVNAVVSALTPHGVKHVDMPLTPDAVWRLSGGL
;
A
#
# COMPACT_ATOMS: atom_id res chain seq x y z
N ALA A 1 -6.16 -61.04 -3.94
CA ALA A 1 -6.83 -60.35 -2.85
C ALA A 1 -6.48 -58.87 -2.99
N ALA A 2 -7.46 -58.01 -3.37
CA ALA A 2 -7.28 -56.57 -3.35
C ALA A 2 -7.25 -56.16 -1.88
N THR A 3 -6.15 -55.56 -1.44
CA THR A 3 -6.07 -54.86 -0.17
C THR A 3 -7.02 -53.64 -0.31
N GLY A 4 -8.12 -53.65 0.44
CA GLY A 4 -9.09 -52.57 0.43
C GLY A 4 -8.54 -51.37 1.20
N GLU A 5 -7.47 -50.76 0.69
CA GLU A 5 -7.05 -49.43 1.08
C GLU A 5 -7.98 -48.41 0.40
N GLU A 6 -8.79 -47.77 1.19
CA GLU A 6 -9.59 -46.64 0.74
C GLU A 6 -8.61 -45.54 0.27
N LEU A 7 -8.63 -45.25 -1.03
CA LEU A 7 -7.83 -44.14 -1.57
C LEU A 7 -8.40 -42.83 -1.04
N SER A 8 -7.70 -42.20 -0.11
CA SER A 8 -7.99 -40.83 0.34
C SER A 8 -7.10 -39.85 -0.44
N PHE A 9 -7.72 -38.76 -0.90
CA PHE A 9 -7.00 -37.62 -1.47
C PHE A 9 -6.74 -36.51 -0.44
N ASP A 10 -7.07 -36.79 0.83
CA ASP A 10 -6.84 -35.88 1.94
C ASP A 10 -5.40 -36.03 2.43
N GLU A 11 -4.61 -35.01 2.15
CA GLU A 11 -3.22 -34.89 2.61
C GLU A 11 -3.09 -33.68 3.52
N ALA A 12 -2.40 -33.84 4.63
CA ALA A 12 -2.11 -32.77 5.56
C ALA A 12 -0.60 -32.80 5.90
N GLU A 13 0.08 -31.73 5.62
CA GLU A 13 1.48 -31.57 5.98
C GLU A 13 1.72 -30.20 6.64
N THR A 14 2.64 -30.18 7.59
CA THR A 14 3.04 -28.94 8.25
C THR A 14 4.46 -28.58 7.83
N PHE A 15 4.59 -27.45 7.12
CA PHE A 15 5.88 -26.90 6.77
C PHE A 15 6.29 -25.82 7.78
N ALA A 16 7.42 -26.01 8.45
CA ALA A 16 8.03 -25.00 9.32
C ALA A 16 9.25 -24.39 8.62
N PRO A 17 9.19 -23.12 8.16
CA PRO A 17 10.34 -22.47 7.54
C PRO A 17 11.43 -22.23 8.58
N GLY A 18 12.68 -22.53 8.22
CA GLY A 18 13.83 -22.32 9.13
C GLY A 18 14.18 -20.86 9.36
N GLN A 19 13.76 -19.96 8.48
CA GLN A 19 14.01 -18.52 8.54
C GLN A 19 12.85 -17.74 7.91
N ALA A 20 12.72 -16.48 8.30
CA ALA A 20 11.78 -15.55 7.66
C ALA A 20 12.20 -15.25 6.21
N THR A 21 11.23 -14.81 5.41
CA THR A 21 11.46 -14.31 4.06
C THR A 21 11.27 -12.80 4.02
N TYR A 22 12.03 -12.11 3.17
CA TYR A 22 12.02 -10.66 3.11
C TYR A 22 11.76 -10.21 1.67
N PRO A 23 10.51 -9.85 1.33
CA PRO A 23 10.23 -9.14 0.09
C PRO A 23 10.88 -7.75 0.16
N ASN A 24 11.20 -7.20 -0.98
CA ASN A 24 11.73 -5.84 -1.06
C ASN A 24 11.38 -5.25 -2.42
N GLY A 25 11.47 -3.91 -2.54
CA GLY A 25 11.14 -3.26 -3.79
C GLY A 25 11.33 -1.75 -3.73
N THR A 26 10.87 -1.10 -4.79
CA THR A 26 10.90 0.34 -4.95
C THR A 26 9.57 0.82 -5.47
N HIS A 27 9.01 1.83 -4.80
CA HIS A 27 7.77 2.50 -5.16
C HIS A 27 8.07 3.93 -5.61
N VAL A 28 7.47 4.36 -6.71
CA VAL A 28 7.58 5.70 -7.26
C VAL A 28 6.18 6.25 -7.48
N CYS A 29 5.89 7.39 -6.88
CA CYS A 29 4.64 8.12 -7.02
C CYS A 29 4.88 9.42 -7.79
N GLU A 30 4.02 9.71 -8.76
CA GLU A 30 3.99 10.95 -9.51
C GLU A 30 2.64 11.62 -9.26
N LEU A 31 2.66 12.89 -8.86
CA LEU A 31 1.47 13.62 -8.48
C LEU A 31 1.55 15.10 -8.86
N GLU A 32 0.39 15.73 -8.88
CA GLU A 32 0.22 17.17 -9.03
C GLU A 32 -0.62 17.71 -7.84
N ILE A 33 -0.31 18.92 -7.40
CA ILE A 33 -1.04 19.62 -6.32
C ILE A 33 -1.64 20.87 -6.92
N ASP A 34 -2.96 21.01 -6.83
CA ASP A 34 -3.66 22.24 -7.18
C ASP A 34 -3.34 23.32 -6.13
N PRO A 35 -2.68 24.42 -6.51
CA PRO A 35 -2.27 25.45 -5.56
C PRO A 35 -3.45 26.24 -4.96
N GLU A 36 -4.58 26.30 -5.64
CA GLU A 36 -5.76 27.05 -5.16
C GLU A 36 -6.55 26.27 -4.12
N THR A 37 -6.56 24.94 -4.21
CA THR A 37 -7.41 24.07 -3.40
C THR A 37 -6.65 23.11 -2.49
N GLY A 38 -5.35 22.86 -2.76
CA GLY A 38 -4.55 21.84 -2.08
C GLY A 38 -4.91 20.41 -2.47
N VAL A 39 -5.76 20.23 -3.47
CA VAL A 39 -6.13 18.88 -3.96
C VAL A 39 -4.91 18.21 -4.59
N ILE A 40 -4.68 16.96 -4.21
CA ILE A 40 -3.63 16.12 -4.77
C ILE A 40 -4.25 15.20 -5.83
N GLU A 41 -3.71 15.24 -7.04
CA GLU A 41 -4.02 14.29 -8.11
C GLU A 41 -2.82 13.35 -8.30
N LEU A 42 -3.05 12.04 -8.17
CA LEU A 42 -2.03 11.03 -8.45
C LEU A 42 -2.02 10.74 -9.96
N LEU A 43 -0.99 11.18 -10.66
CA LEU A 43 -0.83 11.03 -12.10
C LEU A 43 -0.36 9.64 -12.51
N GLY A 44 0.46 9.00 -11.67
CA GLY A 44 0.99 7.69 -11.92
C GLY A 44 1.62 7.04 -10.70
N TYR A 45 1.64 5.70 -10.71
CA TYR A 45 2.29 4.92 -9.66
C TYR A 45 3.04 3.75 -10.26
N THR A 46 4.33 3.67 -10.03
CA THR A 46 5.17 2.57 -10.51
C THR A 46 5.78 1.83 -9.34
N VAL A 47 5.69 0.51 -9.36
CA VAL A 47 6.27 -0.35 -8.34
C VAL A 47 7.06 -1.49 -8.98
N VAL A 48 8.23 -1.77 -8.45
CA VAL A 48 9.08 -2.90 -8.84
C VAL A 48 9.42 -3.66 -7.58
N ASP A 49 8.87 -4.86 -7.44
CA ASP A 49 9.01 -5.68 -6.25
C ASP A 49 9.65 -7.04 -6.52
N ASP A 50 10.34 -7.55 -5.50
CA ASP A 50 10.88 -8.89 -5.41
C ASP A 50 10.11 -9.71 -4.37
N PHE A 51 9.30 -10.64 -4.87
CA PHE A 51 8.58 -11.63 -4.06
C PHE A 51 9.17 -13.04 -4.19
N GLY A 52 10.44 -13.14 -4.64
CA GLY A 52 11.00 -14.41 -5.05
C GLY A 52 10.27 -14.95 -6.27
N LYS A 53 10.04 -16.27 -6.31
CA LYS A 53 9.30 -16.90 -7.41
C LYS A 53 7.79 -16.62 -7.29
N ALA A 54 7.19 -16.01 -8.30
CA ALA A 54 5.75 -15.80 -8.34
C ALA A 54 5.01 -17.10 -8.64
N ILE A 55 4.19 -17.59 -7.70
CA ILE A 55 3.36 -18.79 -7.88
C ILE A 55 2.14 -18.47 -8.74
N ASN A 56 1.44 -17.38 -8.42
CA ASN A 56 0.31 -16.89 -9.20
C ASN A 56 0.47 -15.39 -9.48
N PRO A 57 0.92 -15.02 -10.68
CA PRO A 57 1.16 -13.62 -11.03
C PRO A 57 -0.07 -12.72 -10.93
N LEU A 58 -1.26 -13.22 -11.28
CA LEU A 58 -2.50 -12.46 -11.24
C LEU A 58 -2.91 -12.11 -9.80
N LEU A 59 -2.87 -13.08 -8.90
CA LEU A 59 -3.17 -12.85 -7.49
C LEU A 59 -2.14 -11.94 -6.83
N LEU A 60 -0.87 -12.09 -7.20
CA LEU A 60 0.21 -11.25 -6.69
C LEU A 60 0.02 -9.78 -7.10
N GLU A 61 -0.32 -9.52 -8.35
CA GLU A 61 -0.62 -8.18 -8.85
C GLU A 61 -1.82 -7.56 -8.12
N GLY A 62 -2.91 -8.32 -7.95
CA GLY A 62 -4.08 -7.89 -7.19
C GLY A 62 -3.75 -7.56 -5.73
N GLN A 63 -2.86 -8.32 -5.10
CA GLN A 63 -2.40 -8.07 -3.73
C GLN A 63 -1.61 -6.77 -3.63
N VAL A 64 -0.72 -6.50 -4.57
CA VAL A 64 0.08 -5.25 -4.62
C VAL A 64 -0.82 -4.05 -4.87
N HIS A 65 -1.73 -4.13 -5.84
CA HIS A 65 -2.68 -3.05 -6.14
C HIS A 65 -3.59 -2.74 -4.95
N GLY A 66 -4.13 -3.77 -4.30
CA GLY A 66 -4.95 -3.60 -3.09
C GLY A 66 -4.18 -2.96 -1.93
N GLY A 67 -2.93 -3.38 -1.72
CA GLY A 67 -2.05 -2.78 -0.72
C GLY A 67 -1.73 -1.30 -1.00
N ILE A 68 -1.48 -0.95 -2.27
CA ILE A 68 -1.26 0.45 -2.67
C ILE A 68 -2.53 1.27 -2.42
N GLY A 69 -3.72 0.77 -2.79
CA GLY A 69 -4.99 1.44 -2.51
C GLY A 69 -5.20 1.71 -1.01
N GLN A 70 -4.88 0.74 -0.15
CA GLN A 70 -4.93 0.90 1.30
C GLN A 70 -3.95 1.97 1.79
N GLY A 71 -2.71 1.94 1.32
CA GLY A 71 -1.68 2.93 1.70
C GLY A 71 -2.00 4.34 1.20
N LEU A 72 -2.64 4.46 0.02
CA LEU A 72 -3.17 5.71 -0.50
C LEU A 72 -4.25 6.28 0.43
N GLY A 73 -5.20 5.45 0.87
CA GLY A 73 -6.21 5.84 1.84
C GLY A 73 -5.61 6.42 3.10
N GLN A 74 -4.66 5.74 3.69
CA GLN A 74 -3.94 6.21 4.89
C GLN A 74 -3.19 7.53 4.64
N ALA A 75 -2.57 7.68 3.50
CA ALA A 75 -1.77 8.87 3.20
C ALA A 75 -2.62 10.13 2.96
N LEU A 76 -3.78 9.99 2.29
CA LEU A 76 -4.50 11.13 1.73
C LEU A 76 -5.90 11.36 2.32
N LEU A 77 -6.60 10.31 2.78
CA LEU A 77 -8.05 10.35 2.97
C LEU A 77 -8.51 9.94 4.37
N GLU A 78 -7.99 8.82 4.88
CA GLU A 78 -8.53 8.15 6.06
C GLU A 78 -8.08 8.84 7.35
N SER A 79 -9.05 9.24 8.18
CA SER A 79 -8.78 9.89 9.47
C SER A 79 -9.72 9.40 10.55
N CYS A 80 -9.16 8.92 11.66
CA CYS A 80 -9.89 8.62 12.87
C CYS A 80 -9.91 9.85 13.79
N ALA A 81 -11.00 10.60 13.75
CA ALA A 81 -11.19 11.77 14.60
C ALA A 81 -11.89 11.39 15.91
N TYR A 82 -11.30 11.74 17.04
CA TYR A 82 -11.85 11.49 18.37
C TYR A 82 -12.17 12.80 19.08
N ASP A 83 -13.28 12.81 19.83
CA ASP A 83 -13.57 13.90 20.75
C ASP A 83 -12.55 13.87 21.91
N PRO A 84 -11.78 14.93 22.12
CA PRO A 84 -10.70 14.92 23.12
C PRO A 84 -11.22 14.89 24.59
N ALA A 85 -12.47 15.28 24.82
CA ALA A 85 -13.05 15.31 26.16
C ALA A 85 -13.67 13.96 26.56
N THR A 86 -14.25 13.24 25.60
CA THR A 86 -15.03 12.00 25.85
C THR A 86 -14.36 10.75 25.33
N GLY A 87 -13.41 10.86 24.38
CA GLY A 87 -12.81 9.74 23.66
C GLY A 87 -13.74 9.12 22.63
N GLN A 88 -14.89 9.74 22.34
CA GLN A 88 -15.83 9.25 21.34
C GLN A 88 -15.24 9.37 19.94
N LEU A 89 -15.29 8.27 19.14
CA LEU A 89 -14.94 8.30 17.73
C LEU A 89 -15.99 9.10 16.95
N LEU A 90 -15.60 10.23 16.36
CA LEU A 90 -16.45 11.11 15.57
C LEU A 90 -16.61 10.62 14.13
N SER A 91 -15.53 10.11 13.51
CA SER A 91 -15.53 9.53 12.16
C SER A 91 -15.97 8.05 12.17
N ALA A 92 -17.13 7.76 12.80
CA ALA A 92 -17.60 6.39 13.04
C ALA A 92 -18.40 5.79 11.87
N SER A 93 -18.67 6.56 10.82
CA SER A 93 -19.43 6.13 9.65
C SER A 93 -18.77 6.55 8.35
N LEU A 94 -19.16 5.96 7.22
CA LEU A 94 -18.67 6.36 5.89
C LEU A 94 -19.17 7.74 5.43
N MET A 95 -19.96 8.43 6.24
CA MET A 95 -20.28 9.84 6.05
C MET A 95 -19.10 10.75 6.42
N ASP A 96 -18.30 10.31 7.41
CA ASP A 96 -17.24 11.10 8.02
C ASP A 96 -15.85 10.46 7.78
N TYR A 97 -15.80 9.13 7.61
CA TYR A 97 -14.59 8.37 7.30
C TYR A 97 -14.51 8.11 5.79
N THR A 98 -13.49 8.67 5.15
CA THR A 98 -13.35 8.62 3.70
C THR A 98 -12.44 7.46 3.27
N LEU A 99 -13.01 6.48 2.58
CA LEU A 99 -12.23 5.40 1.93
C LEU A 99 -11.81 5.82 0.51
N PRO A 100 -10.67 5.29 0.00
CA PRO A 100 -10.32 5.45 -1.40
C PRO A 100 -11.38 4.85 -2.32
N ARG A 101 -11.64 5.54 -3.41
CA ARG A 101 -12.52 5.09 -4.49
C ARG A 101 -11.68 4.80 -5.73
N ALA A 102 -12.28 4.18 -6.74
CA ALA A 102 -11.57 3.80 -7.96
C ALA A 102 -10.96 5.00 -8.71
N ASP A 103 -11.59 6.16 -8.61
CA ASP A 103 -11.13 7.42 -9.20
C ASP A 103 -9.97 8.08 -8.45
N ASN A 104 -9.72 7.68 -7.20
CA ASN A 104 -8.56 8.15 -6.44
C ASN A 104 -7.29 7.33 -6.73
N VAL A 105 -7.43 6.15 -7.32
CA VAL A 105 -6.30 5.25 -7.57
C VAL A 105 -5.78 5.48 -8.99
N PRO A 106 -4.51 5.87 -9.16
CA PRO A 106 -3.93 6.08 -10.49
C PRO A 106 -3.73 4.76 -11.21
N ASN A 107 -3.35 4.83 -12.48
CA ASN A 107 -2.88 3.64 -13.18
C ASN A 107 -1.58 3.14 -12.55
N ILE A 108 -1.63 1.93 -11.96
CA ILE A 108 -0.49 1.32 -11.29
C ILE A 108 0.28 0.47 -12.28
N ARG A 109 1.55 0.79 -12.50
CA ARG A 109 2.48 -0.02 -13.26
C ARG A 109 3.25 -0.95 -12.32
N PHE A 110 2.84 -2.22 -12.28
CA PHE A 110 3.51 -3.24 -11.49
C PHE A 110 4.52 -4.03 -12.31
N LEU A 111 5.75 -4.10 -11.81
CA LEU A 111 6.85 -4.88 -12.38
C LEU A 111 7.42 -5.81 -11.31
N ARG A 112 7.93 -6.95 -11.72
CA ARG A 112 8.55 -7.92 -10.83
C ARG A 112 10.00 -8.13 -11.20
N ARG A 113 10.86 -8.20 -10.18
CA ARG A 113 12.23 -8.66 -10.30
C ARG A 113 12.44 -9.84 -9.37
N GLU A 114 12.27 -11.04 -9.88
CA GLU A 114 12.31 -12.26 -9.09
C GLU A 114 13.75 -12.61 -8.68
N VAL A 115 14.02 -12.59 -7.37
CA VAL A 115 15.22 -13.13 -6.74
C VAL A 115 14.76 -14.26 -5.81
N PRO A 116 14.89 -15.55 -6.21
CA PRO A 116 14.36 -16.65 -5.43
C PRO A 116 14.92 -16.65 -4.00
N CYS A 117 14.04 -16.89 -3.03
CA CYS A 117 14.44 -17.08 -1.64
C CYS A 117 15.21 -18.41 -1.50
N THR A 118 16.31 -18.38 -0.76
CA THR A 118 17.16 -19.56 -0.54
C THR A 118 16.77 -20.36 0.71
N THR A 119 15.84 -19.85 1.53
CA THR A 119 15.45 -20.46 2.81
C THR A 119 14.22 -21.35 2.71
N ASN A 120 13.61 -21.48 1.54
CA ASN A 120 12.53 -22.42 1.28
C ASN A 120 12.64 -23.02 -0.14
N PRO A 121 12.11 -24.25 -0.33
CA PRO A 121 12.28 -24.98 -1.59
C PRO A 121 11.55 -24.39 -2.78
N LEU A 122 10.50 -23.56 -2.55
CA LEU A 122 9.74 -22.90 -3.61
C LEU A 122 10.37 -21.59 -4.07
N GLY A 123 11.33 -21.05 -3.31
CA GLY A 123 11.97 -19.77 -3.61
C GLY A 123 11.04 -18.56 -3.45
N ILE A 124 9.94 -18.70 -2.69
CA ILE A 124 8.92 -17.65 -2.51
C ILE A 124 9.27 -16.71 -1.38
N LYS A 125 8.72 -15.49 -1.44
CA LYS A 125 8.72 -14.49 -0.36
C LYS A 125 7.30 -14.01 -0.10
N GLY A 126 7.02 -13.50 1.09
CA GLY A 126 5.72 -12.95 1.43
C GLY A 126 5.39 -11.72 0.55
N ALA A 127 4.10 -11.51 0.25
CA ALA A 127 3.65 -10.41 -0.60
C ALA A 127 2.48 -9.61 -0.02
N GLY A 128 1.92 -10.05 1.13
CA GLY A 128 0.66 -9.55 1.65
C GLY A 128 0.64 -8.05 1.96
N GLU A 129 1.75 -7.51 2.43
CA GLU A 129 1.81 -6.13 2.95
C GLU A 129 2.65 -5.18 2.09
N ALA A 130 3.36 -5.67 1.07
CA ALA A 130 4.33 -4.88 0.32
C ALA A 130 3.74 -3.59 -0.27
N GLY A 131 2.56 -3.65 -0.88
CA GLY A 131 1.88 -2.47 -1.41
C GLY A 131 1.56 -1.44 -0.32
N ALA A 132 1.02 -1.91 0.82
CA ALA A 132 0.63 -1.04 1.92
C ALA A 132 1.84 -0.42 2.66
N ILE A 133 2.96 -1.13 2.73
CA ILE A 133 4.19 -0.59 3.35
C ILE A 133 4.83 0.47 2.47
N GLY A 134 4.87 0.26 1.15
CA GLY A 134 5.54 1.14 0.21
C GLY A 134 4.76 2.41 -0.15
N ALA A 135 3.42 2.34 -0.17
CA ALA A 135 2.60 3.42 -0.70
C ALA A 135 2.59 4.70 0.15
N PRO A 136 2.37 4.66 1.48
CA PRO A 136 2.36 5.89 2.26
C PRO A 136 3.66 6.69 2.14
N PRO A 137 4.86 6.10 2.33
CA PRO A 137 6.11 6.86 2.21
C PRO A 137 6.37 7.35 0.78
N ALA A 138 5.98 6.61 -0.26
CA ALA A 138 6.14 7.06 -1.63
C ALA A 138 5.29 8.30 -1.93
N ILE A 139 4.01 8.30 -1.50
CA ILE A 139 3.09 9.42 -1.67
C ILE A 139 3.55 10.62 -0.84
N VAL A 140 3.85 10.42 0.44
CA VAL A 140 4.33 11.49 1.34
C VAL A 140 5.59 12.14 0.82
N ASN A 141 6.56 11.36 0.35
CA ASN A 141 7.80 11.89 -0.23
C ASN A 141 7.55 12.69 -1.51
N ALA A 142 6.60 12.26 -2.35
CA ALA A 142 6.23 13.01 -3.55
C ALA A 142 5.60 14.36 -3.20
N VAL A 143 4.70 14.41 -2.18
CA VAL A 143 4.11 15.67 -1.69
C VAL A 143 5.17 16.59 -1.09
N VAL A 144 6.06 16.07 -0.25
CA VAL A 144 7.17 16.86 0.31
C VAL A 144 8.06 17.41 -0.81
N SER A 145 8.35 16.60 -1.83
CA SER A 145 9.12 17.03 -2.99
C SER A 145 8.44 18.18 -3.74
N ALA A 146 7.14 18.08 -3.98
CA ALA A 146 6.36 19.13 -4.64
C ALA A 146 6.31 20.42 -3.82
N LEU A 147 6.23 20.33 -2.48
CA LEU A 147 6.14 21.48 -1.58
C LEU A 147 7.49 22.00 -1.09
N THR A 148 8.60 21.36 -1.46
CA THR A 148 9.96 21.82 -1.11
C THR A 148 10.24 23.31 -1.51
N PRO A 149 9.80 23.81 -2.68
CA PRO A 149 9.97 25.23 -3.03
C PRO A 149 9.28 26.19 -2.06
N HIS A 150 8.27 25.74 -1.32
CA HIS A 150 7.53 26.50 -0.29
C HIS A 150 8.13 26.32 1.11
N GLY A 151 9.30 25.66 1.22
CA GLY A 151 10.01 25.47 2.48
C GLY A 151 9.50 24.30 3.34
N VAL A 152 8.57 23.48 2.83
CA VAL A 152 8.03 22.31 3.52
C VAL A 152 9.09 21.20 3.52
N LYS A 153 9.38 20.65 4.70
CA LYS A 153 10.36 19.56 4.89
C LYS A 153 9.75 18.30 5.49
N HIS A 154 8.57 18.42 6.07
CA HIS A 154 7.85 17.33 6.72
C HIS A 154 6.36 17.59 6.64
N VAL A 155 5.58 16.52 6.55
CA VAL A 155 4.13 16.53 6.55
C VAL A 155 3.59 15.34 7.34
N ASP A 156 2.48 15.53 8.04
CA ASP A 156 1.76 14.49 8.75
C ASP A 156 0.57 13.98 7.93
N MET A 157 0.32 12.68 7.98
CA MET A 157 -0.86 12.08 7.36
C MET A 157 -2.11 12.20 8.25
N PRO A 158 -3.31 12.28 7.67
CA PRO A 158 -3.62 12.30 6.24
C PRO A 158 -3.40 13.68 5.61
N LEU A 159 -2.92 13.67 4.37
CA LEU A 159 -2.67 14.87 3.56
C LEU A 159 -3.96 15.34 2.87
N THR A 160 -4.92 15.77 3.66
CA THR A 160 -6.16 16.32 3.15
C THR A 160 -5.93 17.63 2.37
N PRO A 161 -6.80 18.01 1.43
CA PRO A 161 -6.65 19.26 0.67
C PRO A 161 -6.44 20.50 1.57
N ASP A 162 -7.20 20.62 2.66
CA ASP A 162 -7.05 21.72 3.63
C ASP A 162 -5.67 21.72 4.31
N ALA A 163 -5.17 20.53 4.70
CA ALA A 163 -3.84 20.41 5.30
C ALA A 163 -2.73 20.81 4.32
N VAL A 164 -2.82 20.35 3.07
CA VAL A 164 -1.85 20.67 2.02
C VAL A 164 -1.87 22.16 1.67
N TRP A 165 -3.07 22.74 1.51
CA TRP A 165 -3.23 24.17 1.21
C TRP A 165 -2.63 25.07 2.30
N ARG A 166 -2.81 24.72 3.58
CA ARG A 166 -2.20 25.47 4.70
C ARG A 166 -0.66 25.35 4.73
N LEU A 167 -0.13 24.18 4.38
CA LEU A 167 1.32 23.95 4.31
C LEU A 167 1.98 24.76 3.18
N SER A 168 1.26 24.96 2.07
CA SER A 168 1.74 25.75 0.94
C SER A 168 1.69 27.27 1.17
N GLY A 169 1.09 27.72 2.28
CA GLY A 169 0.96 29.13 2.65
C GLY A 169 -0.23 29.82 1.97
N GLY A 170 -1.20 29.06 1.43
CA GLY A 170 -2.29 29.58 0.63
C GLY A 170 -1.76 30.21 -0.65
N LEU A 171 -1.19 29.38 -1.52
CA LEU A 171 -0.48 29.73 -2.77
C LEU A 171 -1.19 30.73 -3.62
#